data_40cde966564938c8130e572856d34bae
#
_entry.id   40cde966564938c8130e572856d34bae
#
_cell.length_a   1.000
_cell.length_b   1.000
_cell.length_c   1.000
_cell.angle_alpha   90.00
_cell.angle_beta   90.00
_cell.angle_gamma   90.00
#
_symmetry.space_group_name_H-M   'P 1'
#
loop_
_entity.id
_entity.type
_entity.pdbx_description
1 polymer ?
#
loop_
_entity_poly.entity_id
_entity_poly.type
_entity_poly.pdbx_seq_one_letter_code
_entity_poly.pdbx_strand_id
1 'polypeptide(L)'
;MKFLTLNTHSWMEEDAEGKFQTLKEQILKAKYDIICFQEVNQEIETSVVDTDAYYHALPSATPIHQDHFVRLLVEKLAEEGLQYHWTWAYNHIGYDHLNEGVAVLSRQPLTASEILVSDVDDPTDYHTRRVAVAETTVDGREVAVASVHLSWWDKGFQEEWARIE
;
A
#
# COMPACT_ATOMS: atom_id res chain seq x y z
N MET A 1 18.47 -4.43 -8.42
CA MET A 1 17.16 -4.03 -7.85
C MET A 1 16.08 -4.07 -8.92
N LYS A 2 14.98 -4.77 -8.65
CA LYS A 2 13.75 -4.77 -9.47
C LYS A 2 12.64 -4.07 -8.69
N PHE A 3 12.02 -3.10 -9.30
CA PHE A 3 11.00 -2.25 -8.70
C PHE A 3 9.70 -2.30 -9.50
N LEU A 4 8.55 -2.30 -8.81
CA LEU A 4 7.22 -2.17 -9.39
C LEU A 4 6.48 -1.02 -8.69
N THR A 5 5.82 -0.18 -9.45
CA THR A 5 4.75 0.70 -8.95
C THR A 5 3.49 0.46 -9.76
N LEU A 6 2.35 0.38 -9.09
CA LEU A 6 1.07 0.08 -9.72
C LEU A 6 -0.08 0.66 -8.89
N ASN A 7 -0.94 1.45 -9.53
CA ASN A 7 -2.26 1.71 -9.00
C ASN A 7 -3.10 0.44 -9.19
N THR A 8 -3.51 -0.18 -8.10
CA THR A 8 -4.18 -1.49 -8.14
C THR A 8 -5.66 -1.41 -8.40
N HIS A 9 -6.30 -0.26 -8.05
CA HIS A 9 -7.75 -0.15 -7.97
C HIS A 9 -8.40 -1.29 -7.13
N SER A 10 -7.59 -2.23 -6.66
CA SER A 10 -7.88 -3.35 -5.75
C SER A 10 -9.20 -4.06 -6.08
N TRP A 11 -10.13 -4.14 -5.12
CA TRP A 11 -11.42 -4.83 -5.31
C TRP A 11 -12.43 -4.05 -6.15
N MET A 12 -12.11 -2.82 -6.56
CA MET A 12 -12.95 -2.01 -7.44
C MET A 12 -12.76 -2.32 -8.94
N GLU A 13 -11.79 -3.18 -9.27
CA GLU A 13 -11.56 -3.62 -10.63
C GLU A 13 -12.66 -4.52 -11.16
N GLU A 14 -13.00 -4.37 -12.44
CA GLU A 14 -13.76 -5.37 -13.17
C GLU A 14 -12.95 -6.67 -13.25
N ASP A 15 -13.54 -7.81 -12.88
CA ASP A 15 -12.85 -9.10 -12.72
C ASP A 15 -11.67 -9.00 -11.71
N ALA A 16 -11.95 -8.44 -10.54
CA ALA A 16 -10.93 -8.20 -9.51
C ALA A 16 -10.17 -9.48 -9.12
N GLU A 17 -10.86 -10.62 -9.00
CA GLU A 17 -10.22 -11.90 -8.66
C GLU A 17 -9.27 -12.37 -9.77
N GLY A 18 -9.65 -12.30 -11.04
CA GLY A 18 -8.79 -12.67 -12.17
C GLY A 18 -7.56 -11.77 -12.27
N LYS A 19 -7.73 -10.46 -12.03
CA LYS A 19 -6.62 -9.49 -12.02
C LYS A 19 -5.70 -9.69 -10.82
N PHE A 20 -6.25 -10.02 -9.64
CA PHE A 20 -5.47 -10.38 -8.46
C PHE A 20 -4.57 -11.60 -8.74
N GLN A 21 -5.10 -12.66 -9.32
CA GLN A 21 -4.33 -13.85 -9.69
C GLN A 21 -3.23 -13.52 -10.72
N THR A 22 -3.56 -12.72 -11.74
CA THR A 22 -2.60 -12.26 -12.75
C THR A 22 -1.46 -11.47 -12.12
N LEU A 23 -1.78 -10.53 -11.21
CA LEU A 23 -0.79 -9.74 -10.48
C LEU A 23 0.11 -10.64 -9.63
N LYS A 24 -0.47 -11.58 -8.88
CA LYS A 24 0.28 -12.57 -8.08
C LYS A 24 1.27 -13.35 -8.96
N GLU A 25 0.83 -13.88 -10.09
CA GLU A 25 1.68 -14.64 -11.01
C GLU A 25 2.84 -13.78 -11.57
N GLN A 26 2.57 -12.52 -11.92
CA GLN A 26 3.61 -11.61 -12.39
C GLN A 26 4.65 -11.32 -11.31
N ILE A 27 4.22 -11.15 -10.07
CA ILE A 27 5.14 -10.93 -8.94
C ILE A 27 5.98 -12.18 -8.67
N LEU A 28 5.39 -13.38 -8.67
CA LEU A 28 6.11 -14.66 -8.52
C LEU A 28 7.17 -14.84 -9.60
N LYS A 29 6.85 -14.48 -10.84
CA LYS A 29 7.77 -14.58 -11.98
C LYS A 29 8.90 -13.55 -11.91
N ALA A 30 8.57 -12.29 -11.66
CA ALA A 30 9.53 -11.19 -11.68
C ALA A 30 10.38 -11.13 -10.41
N LYS A 31 9.81 -11.49 -9.25
CA LYS A 31 10.44 -11.43 -7.92
C LYS A 31 10.99 -10.03 -7.64
N TYR A 32 10.11 -9.03 -7.71
CA TYR A 32 10.47 -7.63 -7.42
C TYR A 32 11.06 -7.52 -6.02
N ASP A 33 12.08 -6.69 -5.87
CA ASP A 33 12.69 -6.39 -4.57
C ASP A 33 11.80 -5.47 -3.74
N ILE A 34 11.19 -4.48 -4.40
CA ILE A 34 10.30 -3.49 -3.80
C ILE A 34 9.08 -3.29 -4.70
N ILE A 35 7.91 -3.12 -4.08
CA ILE A 35 6.65 -2.84 -4.76
C ILE A 35 5.95 -1.67 -4.05
N CYS A 36 5.52 -0.67 -4.80
CA CYS A 36 4.67 0.43 -4.33
C CYS A 36 3.30 0.31 -4.97
N PHE A 37 2.26 0.19 -4.15
CA PHE A 37 0.88 0.12 -4.60
C PHE A 37 0.08 1.34 -4.18
N GLN A 38 -0.83 1.78 -5.04
CA GLN A 38 -1.82 2.82 -4.79
C GLN A 38 -3.22 2.22 -4.87
N GLU A 39 -4.19 2.89 -4.26
CA GLU A 39 -5.59 2.45 -4.13
C GLU A 39 -5.73 1.06 -3.52
N VAL A 40 -4.92 0.79 -2.49
CA VAL A 40 -5.00 -0.44 -1.71
C VAL A 40 -6.14 -0.34 -0.73
N ASN A 41 -7.12 -1.22 -0.83
CA ASN A 41 -8.34 -1.12 -0.04
C ASN A 41 -8.76 -2.42 0.68
N GLN A 42 -9.71 -2.26 1.58
CA GLN A 42 -10.43 -3.29 2.31
C GLN A 42 -11.84 -2.80 2.61
N GLU A 43 -12.82 -3.71 2.69
CA GLU A 43 -14.18 -3.38 3.10
C GLU A 43 -14.25 -3.02 4.59
N ILE A 44 -15.02 -1.98 4.93
CA ILE A 44 -15.21 -1.54 6.32
C ILE A 44 -16.00 -2.58 7.13
N GLU A 45 -16.95 -3.26 6.49
CA GLU A 45 -17.89 -4.18 7.14
C GLU A 45 -17.33 -5.60 7.35
N THR A 46 -16.13 -5.91 6.82
CA THR A 46 -15.53 -7.24 7.00
C THR A 46 -14.83 -7.36 8.36
N SER A 47 -14.52 -8.61 8.75
CA SER A 47 -13.93 -8.88 10.05
C SER A 47 -12.48 -8.42 10.15
N VAL A 48 -12.11 -7.85 11.28
CA VAL A 48 -10.72 -7.58 11.65
C VAL A 48 -9.96 -8.89 11.84
N VAL A 49 -8.71 -8.92 11.40
CA VAL A 49 -7.82 -10.08 11.57
C VAL A 49 -6.51 -9.67 12.23
N ASP A 50 -5.86 -10.63 12.88
CA ASP A 50 -4.51 -10.46 13.39
C ASP A 50 -3.51 -10.34 12.23
N THR A 51 -2.47 -9.56 12.46
CA THR A 51 -1.33 -9.41 11.54
C THR A 51 -0.11 -10.14 12.08
N ASP A 52 0.81 -10.49 11.21
CA ASP A 52 2.06 -11.17 11.55
C ASP A 52 3.25 -10.19 11.63
N ALA A 53 4.45 -10.71 11.87
CA ALA A 53 5.68 -9.95 11.98
C ALA A 53 6.15 -9.30 10.67
N TYR A 54 5.53 -9.62 9.54
CA TYR A 54 5.85 -9.02 8.23
C TYR A 54 5.08 -7.74 7.96
N TYR A 55 4.02 -7.46 8.74
CA TYR A 55 3.31 -6.19 8.68
C TYR A 55 3.94 -5.16 9.63
N HIS A 56 4.24 -3.98 9.10
CA HIS A 56 4.79 -2.85 9.83
C HIS A 56 3.75 -1.73 9.89
N ALA A 57 3.04 -1.65 11.02
CA ALA A 57 1.97 -0.67 11.21
C ALA A 57 2.51 0.76 11.27
N LEU A 58 1.75 1.70 10.71
CA LEU A 58 2.01 3.14 10.74
C LEU A 58 1.11 3.83 11.77
N PRO A 59 1.43 5.07 12.19
CA PRO A 59 0.61 5.81 13.16
C PRO A 59 -0.85 6.00 12.73
N SER A 60 -1.12 6.17 11.42
CA SER A 60 -2.48 6.27 10.87
C SER A 60 -3.20 4.93 10.72
N ALA A 61 -2.57 3.81 11.09
CA ALA A 61 -3.11 2.48 10.82
C ALA A 61 -4.52 2.31 11.39
N THR A 62 -5.44 1.90 10.53
CA THR A 62 -6.72 1.31 10.92
C THR A 62 -6.56 -0.22 11.02
N PRO A 63 -7.42 -0.93 11.78
CA PRO A 63 -7.33 -2.39 11.85
C PRO A 63 -7.33 -3.03 10.46
N ILE A 64 -6.53 -4.08 10.29
CA ILE A 64 -6.47 -4.84 9.04
C ILE A 64 -7.63 -5.83 9.01
N HIS A 65 -8.39 -5.80 7.92
CA HIS A 65 -9.54 -6.67 7.70
C HIS A 65 -9.17 -7.90 6.87
N GLN A 66 -10.03 -8.92 6.93
CA GLN A 66 -9.79 -10.22 6.27
C GLN A 66 -9.59 -10.12 4.76
N ASP A 67 -10.21 -9.13 4.12
CA ASP A 67 -10.15 -8.88 2.67
C ASP A 67 -9.13 -7.83 2.25
N HIS A 68 -8.28 -7.34 3.17
CA HIS A 68 -7.26 -6.36 2.83
C HIS A 68 -6.39 -6.84 1.66
N PHE A 69 -6.41 -6.09 0.56
CA PHE A 69 -5.85 -6.52 -0.73
C PHE A 69 -4.37 -6.96 -0.62
N VAL A 70 -3.53 -6.12 -0.02
CA VAL A 70 -2.09 -6.43 0.11
C VAL A 70 -1.85 -7.55 1.10
N ARG A 71 -2.58 -7.61 2.21
CA ARG A 71 -2.45 -8.72 3.16
C ARG A 71 -2.69 -10.07 2.47
N LEU A 72 -3.79 -10.20 1.71
CA LEU A 72 -4.10 -11.43 0.96
C LEU A 72 -3.03 -11.72 -0.09
N LEU A 73 -2.55 -10.69 -0.80
CA LEU A 73 -1.50 -10.86 -1.80
C LEU A 73 -0.20 -11.39 -1.18
N VAL A 74 0.26 -10.79 -0.07
CA VAL A 74 1.47 -11.22 0.64
C VAL A 74 1.33 -12.65 1.17
N GLU A 75 0.16 -13.00 1.72
CA GLU A 75 -0.13 -14.36 2.19
C GLU A 75 -0.04 -15.37 1.04
N LYS A 76 -0.69 -15.09 -0.11
CA LYS A 76 -0.65 -15.97 -1.27
C LYS A 76 0.73 -16.09 -1.90
N LEU A 77 1.53 -15.03 -1.90
CA LEU A 77 2.92 -15.07 -2.34
C LEU A 77 3.78 -15.91 -1.40
N ALA A 78 3.57 -15.81 -0.08
CA ALA A 78 4.29 -16.60 0.92
C ALA A 78 4.00 -18.10 0.83
N GLU A 79 2.75 -18.49 0.53
CA GLU A 79 2.36 -19.88 0.24
C GLU A 79 3.17 -20.47 -0.93
N GLU A 80 3.59 -19.64 -1.88
CA GLU A 80 4.41 -20.00 -3.04
C GLU A 80 5.92 -19.78 -2.79
N GLY A 81 6.34 -19.53 -1.55
CA GLY A 81 7.74 -19.37 -1.15
C GLY A 81 8.33 -17.97 -1.40
N LEU A 82 7.51 -16.97 -1.66
CA LEU A 82 7.96 -15.60 -1.87
C LEU A 82 7.42 -14.66 -0.78
N GLN A 83 8.25 -14.39 0.24
CA GLN A 83 7.88 -13.58 1.39
C GLN A 83 8.16 -12.11 1.16
N TYR A 84 7.22 -11.24 1.58
CA TYR A 84 7.36 -9.79 1.64
C TYR A 84 7.06 -9.26 3.04
N HIS A 85 7.84 -8.31 3.51
CA HIS A 85 7.46 -7.34 4.52
C HIS A 85 6.61 -6.26 3.87
N TRP A 86 5.65 -5.67 4.60
CA TRP A 86 4.78 -4.66 4.03
C TRP A 86 4.29 -3.65 5.05
N THR A 87 3.94 -2.48 4.56
CA THR A 87 3.31 -1.40 5.31
C THR A 87 2.20 -0.76 4.49
N TRP A 88 1.26 -0.11 5.16
CA TRP A 88 0.11 0.53 4.53
C TRP A 88 -0.22 1.83 5.26
N ALA A 89 -0.21 2.96 4.52
CA ALA A 89 -0.66 4.25 5.00
C ALA A 89 -2.13 4.43 4.62
N TYR A 90 -2.99 4.50 5.63
CA TYR A 90 -4.41 4.71 5.45
C TYR A 90 -4.70 6.18 5.12
N ASN A 91 -5.45 6.44 4.07
CA ASN A 91 -5.83 7.76 3.62
C ASN A 91 -7.24 8.14 4.04
N HIS A 92 -8.23 7.50 3.44
CA HIS A 92 -9.63 7.89 3.60
C HIS A 92 -10.58 6.72 3.30
N ILE A 93 -11.86 6.97 3.52
CA ILE A 93 -12.93 6.09 3.08
C ILE A 93 -13.22 6.37 1.60
N GLY A 94 -12.94 5.40 0.75
CA GLY A 94 -13.30 5.43 -0.67
C GLY A 94 -14.67 4.81 -0.91
N TYR A 95 -15.43 5.38 -1.84
CA TYR A 95 -16.73 4.86 -2.29
C TYR A 95 -17.72 4.56 -1.15
N ASP A 96 -17.62 5.27 -0.02
CA ASP A 96 -18.44 5.15 1.19
C ASP A 96 -18.32 3.81 1.95
N HIS A 97 -17.57 2.82 1.46
CA HIS A 97 -17.49 1.50 2.10
C HIS A 97 -16.09 0.90 2.16
N LEU A 98 -15.07 1.53 1.57
CA LEU A 98 -13.71 1.01 1.54
C LEU A 98 -12.76 1.87 2.37
N ASN A 99 -11.98 1.27 3.26
CA ASN A 99 -10.77 1.91 3.76
C ASN A 99 -9.71 1.83 2.68
N GLU A 100 -9.19 2.97 2.21
CA GLU A 100 -8.26 3.06 1.10
C GLU A 100 -6.96 3.76 1.50
N GLY A 101 -5.85 3.34 0.91
CA GLY A 101 -4.54 3.91 1.14
C GLY A 101 -3.48 3.48 0.15
N VAL A 102 -2.23 3.66 0.53
CA VAL A 102 -1.05 3.29 -0.27
C VAL A 102 -0.16 2.33 0.51
N ALA A 103 0.52 1.42 -0.19
CA ALA A 103 1.34 0.40 0.45
C ALA A 103 2.74 0.31 -0.17
N VAL A 104 3.69 -0.13 0.64
CA VAL A 104 5.02 -0.55 0.20
C VAL A 104 5.28 -1.98 0.65
N LEU A 105 5.79 -2.81 -0.25
CA LEU A 105 6.24 -4.16 0.02
C LEU A 105 7.74 -4.26 -0.24
N SER A 106 8.46 -4.99 0.60
CA SER A 106 9.88 -5.26 0.45
C SER A 106 10.21 -6.73 0.72
N ARG A 107 11.10 -7.31 -0.06
CA ARG A 107 11.63 -8.67 0.21
C ARG A 107 12.56 -8.71 1.42
N GLN A 108 13.11 -7.58 1.79
CA GLN A 108 13.95 -7.42 2.98
C GLN A 108 13.15 -6.71 4.09
N PRO A 109 13.55 -6.87 5.35
CA PRO A 109 12.99 -6.10 6.45
C PRO A 109 12.99 -4.59 6.14
N LEU A 110 11.96 -3.89 6.56
CA LEU A 110 11.82 -2.46 6.33
C LEU A 110 11.53 -1.70 7.63
N THR A 111 11.93 -0.44 7.65
CA THR A 111 11.48 0.55 8.62
C THR A 111 10.46 1.44 7.95
N ALA A 112 9.24 1.49 8.50
CA ALA A 112 8.12 2.21 7.91
C ALA A 112 7.91 3.56 8.58
N SER A 113 7.57 4.56 7.77
CA SER A 113 7.08 5.87 8.20
C SER A 113 6.02 6.41 7.23
N GLU A 114 5.34 7.47 7.63
CA GLU A 114 4.33 8.11 6.79
C GLU A 114 4.43 9.63 6.83
N ILE A 115 3.96 10.27 5.78
CA ILE A 115 3.89 11.73 5.67
C ILE A 115 2.45 12.10 5.34
N LEU A 116 1.78 12.89 6.19
CA LEU A 116 0.52 13.55 5.83
C LEU A 116 0.84 14.70 4.88
N VAL A 117 0.35 14.61 3.65
CA VAL A 117 0.64 15.60 2.61
C VAL A 117 -0.54 16.51 2.29
N SER A 118 -1.75 16.11 2.65
CA SER A 118 -2.96 16.94 2.52
C SER A 118 -3.09 17.98 3.64
N ASP A 119 -3.90 19.02 3.40
CA ASP A 119 -4.27 19.99 4.43
C ASP A 119 -5.27 19.43 5.44
N VAL A 120 -6.02 18.42 5.02
CA VAL A 120 -7.01 17.73 5.87
C VAL A 120 -6.42 16.42 6.41
N ASP A 121 -6.86 16.05 7.61
CA ASP A 121 -6.62 14.76 8.24
C ASP A 121 -7.95 14.23 8.79
N ASP A 122 -8.81 13.84 7.87
CA ASP A 122 -10.14 13.31 8.17
C ASP A 122 -10.44 12.14 7.23
N PRO A 123 -10.58 10.91 7.72
CA PRO A 123 -10.83 9.74 6.88
C PRO A 123 -12.15 9.80 6.11
N THR A 124 -13.10 10.65 6.52
CA THR A 124 -14.34 10.86 5.77
C THR A 124 -14.20 11.86 4.61
N ASP A 125 -13.07 12.56 4.55
CA ASP A 125 -12.74 13.47 3.44
C ASP A 125 -11.74 12.78 2.49
N TYR A 126 -12.17 12.52 1.25
CA TYR A 126 -11.36 11.85 0.23
C TYR A 126 -10.11 12.65 -0.21
N HIS A 127 -9.98 13.92 0.22
CA HIS A 127 -8.77 14.71 0.02
C HIS A 127 -7.66 14.37 1.02
N THR A 128 -7.94 13.59 2.06
CA THR A 128 -6.92 13.13 2.99
C THR A 128 -5.92 12.22 2.28
N ARG A 129 -4.65 12.63 2.26
CA ARG A 129 -3.56 11.94 1.55
C ARG A 129 -2.35 11.76 2.46
N ARG A 130 -1.84 10.52 2.47
CA ARG A 130 -0.57 10.16 3.09
C ARG A 130 0.31 9.44 2.09
N VAL A 131 1.59 9.57 2.30
CA VAL A 131 2.64 8.82 1.60
C VAL A 131 3.17 7.77 2.56
N ALA A 132 3.24 6.52 2.12
CA ALA A 132 3.94 5.47 2.85
C ALA A 132 5.41 5.46 2.43
N VAL A 133 6.31 5.59 3.40
CA VAL A 133 7.75 5.55 3.19
C VAL A 133 8.31 4.28 3.82
N ALA A 134 9.20 3.61 3.11
CA ALA A 134 9.93 2.45 3.61
C ALA A 134 11.44 2.62 3.37
N GLU A 135 12.21 2.42 4.43
CA GLU A 135 13.66 2.30 4.36
C GLU A 135 14.02 0.82 4.46
N THR A 136 14.82 0.33 3.54
CA THR A 136 15.22 -1.07 3.45
C THR A 136 16.57 -1.21 2.78
N THR A 137 17.07 -2.46 2.67
CA THR A 137 18.34 -2.75 2.01
C THR A 137 18.11 -3.60 0.78
N VAL A 138 18.64 -3.21 -0.37
CA VAL A 138 18.61 -4.01 -1.60
C VAL A 138 20.03 -4.14 -2.16
N ASP A 139 20.47 -5.36 -2.44
CA ASP A 139 21.82 -5.65 -2.92
C ASP A 139 22.94 -5.01 -2.06
N GLY A 140 22.72 -4.97 -0.71
CA GLY A 140 23.66 -4.40 0.25
C GLY A 140 23.68 -2.86 0.29
N ARG A 141 22.72 -2.20 -0.34
CA ARG A 141 22.58 -0.74 -0.34
C ARG A 141 21.32 -0.33 0.38
N GLU A 142 21.44 0.68 1.23
CA GLU A 142 20.28 1.33 1.84
C GLU A 142 19.50 2.11 0.77
N VAL A 143 18.18 1.91 0.76
CA VAL A 143 17.25 2.60 -0.13
C VAL A 143 16.04 3.07 0.65
N ALA A 144 15.58 4.27 0.35
CA ALA A 144 14.30 4.78 0.81
C ALA A 144 13.35 4.87 -0.40
N VAL A 145 12.13 4.38 -0.23
CA VAL A 145 11.10 4.42 -1.27
C VAL A 145 9.80 4.94 -0.70
N ALA A 146 9.01 5.58 -1.55
CA ALA A 146 7.74 6.14 -1.18
C ALA A 146 6.64 5.67 -2.15
N SER A 147 5.53 5.18 -1.61
CA SER A 147 4.31 4.96 -2.38
C SER A 147 3.44 6.20 -2.26
N VAL A 148 3.13 6.79 -3.41
CA VAL A 148 2.52 8.12 -3.51
C VAL A 148 1.27 8.05 -4.39
N HIS A 149 0.16 8.63 -3.90
CA HIS A 149 -1.07 8.81 -4.65
C HIS A 149 -1.67 10.17 -4.28
N LEU A 150 -1.21 11.22 -4.96
CA LEU A 150 -1.58 12.59 -4.70
C LEU A 150 -2.90 12.98 -5.37
N SER A 151 -3.40 14.15 -5.02
CA SER A 151 -4.54 14.79 -5.66
C SER A 151 -4.24 15.15 -7.12
N TRP A 152 -5.27 15.51 -7.87
CA TRP A 152 -5.09 15.96 -9.26
C TRP A 152 -4.35 17.29 -9.32
N TRP A 153 -3.71 17.56 -10.44
CA TRP A 153 -2.86 18.74 -10.68
C TRP A 153 -3.49 20.07 -10.26
N ASP A 154 -4.78 20.23 -10.48
CA ASP A 154 -5.57 21.43 -10.17
C ASP A 154 -6.29 21.37 -8.79
N LYS A 155 -5.98 20.37 -7.95
CA LYS A 155 -6.69 20.06 -6.71
C LYS A 155 -5.79 19.89 -5.48
N GLY A 156 -4.59 20.50 -5.49
CA GLY A 156 -3.67 20.44 -4.37
C GLY A 156 -2.37 19.66 -4.62
N PHE A 157 -2.18 19.10 -5.81
CA PHE A 157 -0.99 18.31 -6.13
C PHE A 157 0.34 19.02 -5.79
N GLN A 158 0.44 20.31 -6.11
CA GLN A 158 1.70 21.06 -5.94
C GLN A 158 2.06 21.23 -4.45
N GLU A 159 1.07 21.53 -3.63
CA GLU A 159 1.21 21.69 -2.18
C GLU A 159 1.54 20.34 -1.51
N GLU A 160 0.86 19.27 -1.94
CA GLU A 160 1.12 17.92 -1.45
C GLU A 160 2.53 17.43 -1.84
N TRP A 161 2.93 17.69 -3.09
CA TRP A 161 4.27 17.35 -3.58
C TRP A 161 5.37 18.08 -2.79
N ALA A 162 5.19 19.38 -2.54
CA ALA A 162 6.15 20.19 -1.79
C ALA A 162 6.36 19.71 -0.34
N ARG A 163 5.42 18.93 0.22
CA ARG A 163 5.58 18.34 1.56
C ARG A 163 6.37 17.02 1.57
N ILE A 164 6.62 16.44 0.40
CA ILE A 164 7.45 15.24 0.25
C ILE A 164 8.92 15.60 0.09
N GLU A 165 9.22 16.74 -0.55
CA GLU A 165 10.58 17.25 -0.78
C GLU A 165 11.29 17.71 0.51
#